data_b8e84a3d6f1c5a7838e2e4402061fc24
#
_entry.id   b8e84a3d6f1c5a7838e2e4402061fc24
#
_cell.length_a   1.000
_cell.length_b   1.000
_cell.length_c   1.000
_cell.angle_alpha   90.00
_cell.angle_beta   90.00
_cell.angle_gamma   90.00
#
_symmetry.space_group_name_H-M   'P 1'
#
loop_
_entity.id
_entity.type
_entity.pdbx_description
1 polymer ?
#
loop_
_entity_poly.entity_id
_entity_poly.type
_entity_poly.pdbx_seq_one_letter_code
_entity_poly.pdbx_strand_id
1 'polypeptide(L)'
;MALERIVSLAPGRTCLFGDHQDYLELPVIACAISRHITLTAIKNNSQKLIINKPDINEIRVINLKEPIAKIEKGDHLLTALKVVEQYKCIPNKGYDIHISGNIAINAGTSSSSAVVVAWIKFLLKAFGCNQKVTKELVSKLAYQTEVEYHNSPGGRMDQYSIGLGNIMYLETDAKAHYVTFDKPLKGLIVAESGIPKQTTGVLGELKEKALLAVHKVKEKIPSFELKEVNKDELPWYLNYVSDDLKVFLSAAVLNHDITQRAFKEFQKETWSTKSIGALMTEHHEILKNYLHLTVPRIDDLIDAGLSAGALGAKIVGSGRGGSIVLLVNEGEEDKIIDSLLKAGAKDAYKVQVDPGARIVEPKSIRS
;
A
#
# COMPACT_ATOMS: atom_id res chain seq x y z
N MET A 1 30.59 -14.79 -22.19
CA MET A 1 30.17 -14.53 -20.79
C MET A 1 28.72 -14.14 -20.81
N ALA A 2 27.86 -14.77 -19.99
CA ALA A 2 26.48 -14.34 -19.88
C ALA A 2 26.44 -12.91 -19.31
N LEU A 3 25.60 -12.02 -19.89
CA LEU A 3 25.42 -10.66 -19.39
C LEU A 3 24.87 -10.71 -17.97
N GLU A 4 25.39 -9.85 -17.08
CA GLU A 4 24.87 -9.72 -15.71
C GLU A 4 23.40 -9.32 -15.76
N ARG A 5 22.51 -10.21 -15.30
CA ARG A 5 21.06 -10.01 -15.28
C ARG A 5 20.56 -9.96 -13.84
N ILE A 6 19.79 -8.96 -13.53
CA ILE A 6 19.13 -8.81 -12.22
C ILE A 6 17.63 -8.76 -12.45
N VAL A 7 16.88 -9.55 -11.72
CA VAL A 7 15.40 -9.50 -11.73
C VAL A 7 14.92 -9.15 -10.32
N SER A 8 14.26 -8.00 -10.21
CA SER A 8 13.62 -7.54 -8.97
C SER A 8 12.12 -7.66 -9.12
N LEU A 9 11.48 -8.29 -8.15
CA LEU A 9 10.03 -8.50 -8.09
C LEU A 9 9.48 -7.78 -6.87
N ALA A 10 8.45 -6.95 -7.04
CA ALA A 10 7.75 -6.29 -5.97
C ALA A 10 6.24 -6.53 -6.09
N PRO A 11 5.57 -7.02 -5.04
CA PRO A 11 4.13 -7.24 -5.05
C PRO A 11 3.35 -5.92 -4.99
N GLY A 12 2.06 -5.98 -5.37
CA GLY A 12 1.09 -4.99 -4.94
C GLY A 12 0.69 -5.22 -3.47
N ARG A 13 -0.19 -4.35 -2.96
CA ARG A 13 -0.74 -4.51 -1.61
C ARG A 13 -2.22 -4.17 -1.57
N THR A 14 -2.92 -4.74 -0.61
CA THR A 14 -4.22 -4.28 -0.16
C THR A 14 -4.16 -3.87 1.31
N CYS A 15 -4.97 -2.90 1.72
CA CYS A 15 -5.16 -2.59 3.12
C CYS A 15 -6.37 -3.37 3.64
N LEU A 16 -6.17 -4.22 4.63
CA LEU A 16 -7.24 -4.95 5.28
C LEU A 16 -7.92 -4.07 6.33
N PHE A 17 -7.14 -3.31 7.12
CA PHE A 17 -7.63 -2.40 8.16
C PHE A 17 -6.72 -1.18 8.28
N GLY A 18 -7.32 -0.02 8.57
CA GLY A 18 -6.56 1.19 8.84
C GLY A 18 -6.34 2.10 7.63
N ASP A 19 -7.13 1.97 6.55
CA ASP A 19 -7.12 2.99 5.51
C ASP A 19 -7.45 4.36 6.11
N HIS A 20 -6.75 5.40 5.66
CA HIS A 20 -6.89 6.79 6.14
C HIS A 20 -6.57 7.02 7.62
N GLN A 21 -5.69 6.20 8.21
CA GLN A 21 -5.20 6.48 9.56
C GLN A 21 -3.67 6.44 9.70
N ASP A 22 -2.95 5.99 8.69
CA ASP A 22 -1.48 5.94 8.69
C ASP A 22 -0.83 7.33 8.75
N TYR A 23 -1.48 8.35 8.20
CA TYR A 23 -1.03 9.75 8.33
C TYR A 23 -1.39 10.39 9.68
N LEU A 24 -2.15 9.70 10.52
CA LEU A 24 -2.43 10.04 11.92
C LEU A 24 -1.50 9.30 12.90
N GLU A 25 -0.50 8.61 12.40
CA GLU A 25 0.40 7.74 13.16
C GLU A 25 -0.31 6.57 13.87
N LEU A 26 -1.52 6.23 13.41
CA LEU A 26 -2.27 5.08 13.88
C LEU A 26 -1.91 3.82 13.08
N PRO A 27 -1.94 2.63 13.71
CA PRO A 27 -1.50 1.40 13.09
C PRO A 27 -2.42 0.95 11.94
N VAL A 28 -1.86 0.20 11.00
CA VAL A 28 -2.58 -0.40 9.88
C VAL A 28 -2.33 -1.91 9.82
N ILE A 29 -3.27 -2.65 9.22
CA ILE A 29 -3.05 -4.05 8.83
C ILE A 29 -3.15 -4.12 7.31
N ALA A 30 -2.02 -4.35 6.68
CA ALA A 30 -1.91 -4.43 5.23
C ALA A 30 -1.42 -5.83 4.80
N CYS A 31 -1.72 -6.18 3.56
CA CYS A 31 -1.39 -7.48 2.99
C CYS A 31 -0.73 -7.28 1.62
N ALA A 32 0.47 -7.83 1.45
CA ALA A 32 1.07 -7.96 0.13
C ALA A 32 0.33 -9.04 -0.68
N ILE A 33 0.08 -8.77 -1.96
CA ILE A 33 -0.73 -9.64 -2.82
C ILE A 33 0.03 -10.14 -4.04
N SER A 34 -0.35 -11.31 -4.56
CA SER A 34 0.30 -12.02 -5.67
C SER A 34 0.08 -11.39 -7.05
N ARG A 35 0.08 -10.07 -7.14
CA ARG A 35 0.20 -9.26 -8.36
C ARG A 35 1.49 -8.45 -8.24
N HIS A 36 2.28 -8.35 -9.32
CA HIS A 36 3.66 -7.89 -9.20
C HIS A 36 4.04 -6.86 -10.25
N ILE A 37 4.99 -6.01 -9.88
CA ILE A 37 5.88 -5.34 -10.80
C ILE A 37 7.16 -6.17 -10.90
N THR A 38 7.58 -6.44 -12.12
CA THR A 38 8.84 -7.10 -12.46
C THR A 38 9.77 -6.11 -13.11
N LEU A 39 10.93 -5.89 -12.52
CA LEU A 39 12.03 -5.12 -13.09
C LEU A 39 13.13 -6.09 -13.53
N THR A 40 13.39 -6.17 -14.82
CA THR A 40 14.51 -6.93 -15.38
C THR A 40 15.57 -5.96 -15.88
N ALA A 41 16.78 -6.06 -15.35
CA ALA A 41 17.92 -5.23 -15.72
C ALA A 41 19.03 -6.11 -16.31
N ILE A 42 19.53 -5.73 -17.48
CA ILE A 42 20.66 -6.37 -18.17
C ILE A 42 21.78 -5.33 -18.26
N LYS A 43 22.96 -5.67 -17.73
CA LYS A 43 24.12 -4.78 -17.80
C LYS A 43 24.47 -4.47 -19.24
N ASN A 44 24.65 -3.20 -19.55
CA ASN A 44 25.12 -2.72 -20.85
C ASN A 44 26.53 -2.10 -20.74
N ASN A 45 27.12 -1.75 -21.88
CA ASN A 45 28.48 -1.16 -21.97
C ASN A 45 28.48 0.37 -21.88
N SER A 46 27.36 0.98 -21.46
CA SER A 46 27.23 2.43 -21.32
C SER A 46 27.31 2.90 -19.86
N GLN A 47 27.28 4.19 -19.68
CA GLN A 47 27.07 4.83 -18.35
C GLN A 47 25.64 5.37 -18.25
N LYS A 48 24.67 4.64 -18.79
CA LYS A 48 23.27 5.06 -18.84
C LYS A 48 22.37 3.96 -18.29
N LEU A 49 21.35 4.37 -17.53
CA LEU A 49 20.21 3.53 -17.20
C LEU A 49 19.10 3.81 -18.24
N ILE A 50 18.85 2.84 -19.11
CA ILE A 50 17.83 2.93 -20.16
C ILE A 50 16.61 2.16 -19.68
N ILE A 51 15.56 2.87 -19.32
CA ILE A 51 14.38 2.33 -18.61
C ILE A 51 13.20 2.33 -19.58
N ASN A 52 12.71 1.15 -19.91
CA ASN A 52 11.52 0.93 -20.71
C ASN A 52 10.36 0.49 -19.80
N LYS A 53 9.24 1.22 -19.84
CA LYS A 53 7.99 0.93 -19.14
C LYS A 53 6.86 0.75 -20.14
N PRO A 54 6.72 -0.43 -20.78
CA PRO A 54 5.76 -0.64 -21.87
C PRO A 54 4.31 -0.47 -21.44
N ASP A 55 3.97 -0.78 -20.19
CA ASP A 55 2.59 -0.68 -19.68
C ASP A 55 2.04 0.76 -19.70
N ILE A 56 2.93 1.77 -19.81
CA ILE A 56 2.59 3.20 -19.91
C ILE A 56 3.26 3.88 -21.12
N ASN A 57 3.81 3.10 -22.05
CA ASN A 57 4.51 3.57 -23.27
C ASN A 57 5.59 4.62 -22.97
N GLU A 58 6.39 4.42 -21.92
CA GLU A 58 7.43 5.35 -21.51
C GLU A 58 8.83 4.73 -21.65
N ILE A 59 9.73 5.49 -22.30
CA ILE A 59 11.17 5.19 -22.30
C ILE A 59 11.90 6.36 -21.69
N ARG A 60 12.77 6.07 -20.72
CA ARG A 60 13.56 7.07 -20.01
C ARG A 60 15.03 6.70 -20.01
N VAL A 61 15.88 7.70 -20.20
CA VAL A 61 17.34 7.54 -20.11
C VAL A 61 17.87 8.43 -18.99
N ILE A 62 18.63 7.83 -18.07
CA ILE A 62 19.36 8.55 -17.01
C ILE A 62 20.84 8.39 -17.30
N ASN A 63 21.53 9.51 -17.56
CA ASN A 63 22.97 9.54 -17.78
C ASN A 63 23.70 9.63 -16.43
N LEU A 64 24.45 8.59 -16.05
CA LEU A 64 25.14 8.53 -14.77
C LEU A 64 26.36 9.45 -14.67
N LYS A 65 26.82 10.02 -15.80
CA LYS A 65 27.93 11.00 -15.83
C LYS A 65 27.47 12.42 -15.55
N GLU A 66 26.16 12.67 -15.66
CA GLU A 66 25.59 13.99 -15.46
C GLU A 66 25.07 14.12 -14.02
N PRO A 67 25.30 15.25 -13.35
CA PRO A 67 24.75 15.47 -12.03
C PRO A 67 23.21 15.59 -12.12
N ILE A 68 22.51 15.05 -11.13
CA ILE A 68 21.07 15.24 -11.00
C ILE A 68 20.83 16.66 -10.48
N ALA A 69 20.59 17.61 -11.40
CA ALA A 69 20.47 19.04 -11.08
C ALA A 69 19.14 19.37 -10.40
N LYS A 70 18.03 18.85 -10.92
CA LYS A 70 16.67 19.12 -10.41
C LYS A 70 15.85 17.83 -10.46
N ILE A 71 15.09 17.61 -9.40
CA ILE A 71 14.13 16.49 -9.33
C ILE A 71 12.73 17.10 -9.24
N GLU A 72 11.91 16.81 -10.23
CA GLU A 72 10.51 17.25 -10.25
C GLU A 72 9.71 16.45 -9.21
N LYS A 73 8.65 17.09 -8.68
CA LYS A 73 7.76 16.43 -7.72
C LYS A 73 7.12 15.17 -8.34
N GLY A 74 7.25 14.05 -7.66
CA GLY A 74 6.77 12.75 -8.15
C GLY A 74 7.75 11.98 -9.05
N ASP A 75 8.94 12.52 -9.32
CA ASP A 75 10.00 11.78 -10.00
C ASP A 75 10.71 10.82 -9.06
N HIS A 76 10.03 9.74 -8.72
CA HIS A 76 10.53 8.78 -7.74
C HIS A 76 11.76 7.99 -8.22
N LEU A 77 11.99 7.86 -9.52
CA LEU A 77 13.18 7.15 -10.01
C LEU A 77 14.46 7.97 -9.75
N LEU A 78 14.46 9.27 -10.03
CA LEU A 78 15.59 10.14 -9.70
C LEU A 78 15.72 10.35 -8.19
N THR A 79 14.59 10.52 -7.49
CA THR A 79 14.60 10.65 -6.03
C THR A 79 15.24 9.44 -5.37
N ALA A 80 14.92 8.22 -5.82
CA ALA A 80 15.53 7.01 -5.29
C ALA A 80 17.06 7.01 -5.43
N LEU A 81 17.60 7.50 -6.57
CA LEU A 81 19.04 7.62 -6.74
C LEU A 81 19.67 8.54 -5.68
N LYS A 82 19.03 9.68 -5.38
CA LYS A 82 19.48 10.60 -4.32
C LYS A 82 19.37 10.00 -2.92
N VAL A 83 18.29 9.25 -2.66
CA VAL A 83 18.07 8.60 -1.36
C VAL A 83 19.12 7.50 -1.14
N VAL A 84 19.34 6.61 -2.11
CA VAL A 84 20.30 5.51 -1.95
C VAL A 84 21.75 5.98 -1.91
N GLU A 85 22.07 7.14 -2.50
CA GLU A 85 23.39 7.76 -2.43
C GLU A 85 23.84 8.03 -0.98
N GLN A 86 22.91 8.40 -0.10
CA GLN A 86 23.17 8.59 1.33
C GLN A 86 23.65 7.30 2.02
N TYR A 87 23.34 6.16 1.45
CA TYR A 87 23.72 4.82 1.91
C TYR A 87 24.92 4.25 1.12
N LYS A 88 25.66 5.11 0.42
CA LYS A 88 26.82 4.74 -0.43
C LYS A 88 26.47 3.79 -1.57
N CYS A 89 25.23 3.74 -1.99
CA CYS A 89 24.80 3.07 -3.21
C CYS A 89 25.01 4.02 -4.39
N ILE A 90 26.14 3.90 -5.07
CA ILE A 90 26.56 4.82 -6.14
C ILE A 90 26.48 4.12 -7.49
N PRO A 91 25.52 4.47 -8.35
CA PRO A 91 25.43 3.92 -9.70
C PRO A 91 26.67 4.28 -10.54
N ASN A 92 27.37 3.27 -11.04
CA ASN A 92 28.65 3.43 -11.76
C ASN A 92 28.75 2.60 -13.04
N LYS A 93 27.70 1.90 -13.45
CA LYS A 93 27.61 1.09 -14.66
C LYS A 93 26.20 1.14 -15.24
N GLY A 94 26.08 1.04 -16.56
CA GLY A 94 24.80 1.13 -17.24
C GLY A 94 24.01 -0.18 -17.27
N TYR A 95 22.70 -0.05 -17.41
CA TYR A 95 21.76 -1.16 -17.57
C TYR A 95 20.64 -0.80 -18.54
N ASP A 96 20.24 -1.79 -19.34
CA ASP A 96 18.96 -1.79 -20.06
C ASP A 96 17.93 -2.42 -19.13
N ILE A 97 16.90 -1.65 -18.80
CA ILE A 97 15.95 -1.96 -17.74
C ILE A 97 14.53 -2.01 -18.31
N HIS A 98 13.84 -3.11 -18.07
CA HIS A 98 12.45 -3.31 -18.44
C HIS A 98 11.62 -3.43 -17.19
N ILE A 99 10.59 -2.58 -17.03
CA ILE A 99 9.66 -2.58 -15.90
C ILE A 99 8.27 -2.81 -16.43
N SER A 100 7.65 -3.92 -16.05
CA SER A 100 6.27 -4.26 -16.39
C SER A 100 5.60 -5.05 -15.28
N GLY A 101 4.28 -5.16 -15.31
CA GLY A 101 3.57 -5.89 -14.27
C GLY A 101 2.11 -6.14 -14.53
N ASN A 102 1.46 -6.79 -13.57
CA ASN A 102 0.03 -7.09 -13.59
C ASN A 102 -0.73 -6.45 -12.41
N ILE A 103 -0.12 -5.46 -11.75
CA ILE A 103 -0.81 -4.64 -10.75
C ILE A 103 -1.60 -3.57 -11.48
N ALA A 104 -2.89 -3.46 -11.18
CA ALA A 104 -3.75 -2.46 -11.80
C ALA A 104 -3.26 -1.03 -11.55
N ILE A 105 -3.16 -0.25 -12.63
CA ILE A 105 -2.69 1.14 -12.57
C ILE A 105 -3.82 2.03 -12.05
N ASN A 106 -3.52 2.90 -11.08
CA ASN A 106 -4.48 3.83 -10.45
C ASN A 106 -5.70 3.14 -9.80
N ALA A 107 -5.59 1.88 -9.42
CA ALA A 107 -6.66 1.08 -8.85
C ALA A 107 -6.59 0.87 -7.33
N GLY A 108 -5.68 1.53 -6.62
CA GLY A 108 -5.61 1.45 -5.15
C GLY A 108 -4.71 0.34 -4.60
N THR A 109 -4.13 -0.51 -5.43
CA THR A 109 -3.24 -1.64 -5.06
C THR A 109 -1.75 -1.30 -5.12
N SER A 110 -1.39 -0.01 -5.13
CA SER A 110 -0.03 0.55 -5.02
C SER A 110 0.98 0.12 -6.09
N SER A 111 0.55 0.16 -7.36
CA SER A 111 1.45 -0.10 -8.51
C SER A 111 2.67 0.84 -8.51
N SER A 112 2.51 2.15 -8.22
CA SER A 112 3.61 3.12 -8.17
C SER A 112 4.65 2.76 -7.12
N SER A 113 4.21 2.46 -5.89
CA SER A 113 5.11 2.07 -4.80
C SER A 113 5.81 0.74 -5.07
N ALA A 114 5.14 -0.20 -5.76
CA ALA A 114 5.76 -1.44 -6.20
C ALA A 114 6.90 -1.18 -7.21
N VAL A 115 6.74 -0.22 -8.14
CA VAL A 115 7.81 0.23 -9.04
C VAL A 115 8.99 0.79 -8.24
N VAL A 116 8.74 1.67 -7.26
CA VAL A 116 9.79 2.27 -6.43
C VAL A 116 10.53 1.22 -5.60
N VAL A 117 9.82 0.29 -4.97
CA VAL A 117 10.42 -0.79 -4.18
C VAL A 117 11.26 -1.72 -5.08
N ALA A 118 10.75 -2.11 -6.26
CA ALA A 118 11.50 -2.91 -7.22
C ALA A 118 12.77 -2.18 -7.71
N TRP A 119 12.66 -0.88 -7.96
CA TRP A 119 13.75 -0.01 -8.39
C TRP A 119 14.85 0.09 -7.32
N ILE A 120 14.50 0.40 -6.08
CA ILE A 120 15.45 0.48 -4.96
C ILE A 120 16.15 -0.87 -4.75
N LYS A 121 15.39 -1.96 -4.80
CA LYS A 121 15.95 -3.30 -4.63
C LYS A 121 16.94 -3.66 -5.74
N PHE A 122 16.64 -3.25 -6.99
CA PHE A 122 17.58 -3.35 -8.10
C PHE A 122 18.84 -2.52 -7.84
N LEU A 123 18.71 -1.25 -7.46
CA LEU A 123 19.85 -0.36 -7.20
C LEU A 123 20.79 -0.93 -6.13
N LEU A 124 20.22 -1.37 -5.01
CA LEU A 124 21.00 -1.97 -3.92
C LEU A 124 21.70 -3.28 -4.34
N LYS A 125 21.05 -4.10 -5.19
CA LYS A 125 21.67 -5.34 -5.71
C LYS A 125 22.77 -5.04 -6.74
N ALA A 126 22.55 -4.07 -7.63
CA ALA A 126 23.48 -3.75 -8.72
C ALA A 126 24.73 -3.00 -8.26
N PHE A 127 24.59 -2.10 -7.30
CA PHE A 127 25.63 -1.14 -6.91
C PHE A 127 26.11 -1.30 -5.46
N GLY A 128 25.42 -2.15 -4.66
CA GLY A 128 25.73 -2.34 -3.25
C GLY A 128 25.34 -1.13 -2.39
N CYS A 129 25.60 -1.24 -1.09
CA CYS A 129 25.46 -0.15 -0.12
C CYS A 129 26.31 -0.43 1.12
N ASN A 130 26.43 0.56 2.02
CA ASN A 130 27.23 0.45 3.26
C ASN A 130 26.51 -0.26 4.42
N GLN A 131 25.33 -0.81 4.17
CA GLN A 131 24.53 -1.52 5.18
C GLN A 131 24.06 -2.88 4.65
N LYS A 132 23.67 -3.77 5.57
CA LYS A 132 23.00 -5.02 5.19
C LYS A 132 21.65 -4.70 4.54
N VAL A 133 21.45 -5.21 3.34
CA VAL A 133 20.17 -5.03 2.62
C VAL A 133 19.11 -5.95 3.23
N THR A 134 18.29 -5.38 4.10
CA THR A 134 17.13 -6.05 4.71
C THR A 134 15.83 -5.57 4.06
N LYS A 135 14.73 -6.25 4.33
CA LYS A 135 13.39 -5.83 3.88
C LYS A 135 13.03 -4.47 4.46
N GLU A 136 13.36 -4.23 5.72
CA GLU A 136 13.11 -2.98 6.44
C GLU A 136 13.86 -1.82 5.81
N LEU A 137 15.15 -2.02 5.47
CA LEU A 137 15.93 -0.98 4.79
C LEU A 137 15.29 -0.60 3.45
N VAL A 138 14.90 -1.59 2.64
CA VAL A 138 14.25 -1.35 1.35
C VAL A 138 12.94 -0.58 1.53
N SER A 139 12.12 -0.96 2.51
CA SER A 139 10.84 -0.29 2.83
C SER A 139 11.07 1.16 3.27
N LYS A 140 12.05 1.38 4.15
CA LYS A 140 12.45 2.72 4.62
C LYS A 140 12.91 3.60 3.46
N LEU A 141 13.78 3.11 2.59
CA LEU A 141 14.28 3.86 1.44
C LEU A 141 13.15 4.20 0.45
N ALA A 142 12.19 3.28 0.27
CA ALA A 142 11.03 3.54 -0.56
C ALA A 142 10.12 4.63 0.04
N TYR A 143 9.90 4.60 1.35
CA TYR A 143 9.15 5.64 2.07
C TYR A 143 9.88 7.00 1.98
N GLN A 144 11.18 7.03 2.20
CA GLN A 144 11.99 8.25 2.02
C GLN A 144 11.87 8.80 0.61
N THR A 145 11.83 7.93 -0.39
CA THR A 145 11.74 8.31 -1.80
C THR A 145 10.36 8.90 -2.16
N GLU A 146 9.27 8.25 -1.75
CA GLU A 146 7.93 8.64 -2.19
C GLU A 146 7.29 9.71 -1.30
N VAL A 147 7.59 9.69 0.00
CA VAL A 147 6.88 10.50 1.00
C VAL A 147 7.78 11.58 1.57
N GLU A 148 8.89 11.23 2.24
CA GLU A 148 9.71 12.22 2.95
C GLU A 148 10.34 13.23 2.01
N TYR A 149 10.97 12.80 0.92
CA TYR A 149 11.67 13.70 -0.01
C TYR A 149 10.74 14.73 -0.66
N HIS A 150 9.51 14.32 -0.97
CA HIS A 150 8.54 15.19 -1.66
C HIS A 150 7.56 15.87 -0.71
N ASN A 151 7.67 15.64 0.60
CA ASN A 151 6.70 16.07 1.61
C ASN A 151 5.26 15.71 1.19
N SER A 152 5.08 14.46 0.76
CA SER A 152 3.80 13.94 0.29
C SER A 152 2.86 13.64 1.46
N PRO A 153 1.53 13.71 1.29
CA PRO A 153 0.58 13.50 2.40
C PRO A 153 0.43 12.05 2.85
N GLY A 154 1.02 11.07 2.14
CA GLY A 154 0.91 9.65 2.46
C GLY A 154 1.65 9.24 3.73
N GLY A 155 1.25 8.07 4.28
CA GLY A 155 1.94 7.39 5.38
C GLY A 155 2.91 6.30 4.88
N ARG A 156 3.22 5.34 5.76
CA ARG A 156 4.25 4.29 5.53
C ARG A 156 3.69 2.99 4.97
N MET A 157 2.37 2.84 4.94
CA MET A 157 1.70 1.56 4.68
C MET A 157 2.16 0.90 3.38
N ASP A 158 2.18 1.64 2.28
CA ASP A 158 2.44 1.10 0.94
C ASP A 158 3.83 0.47 0.84
N GLN A 159 4.84 1.24 1.16
CA GLN A 159 6.24 0.84 0.99
C GLN A 159 6.61 -0.31 1.94
N TYR A 160 6.09 -0.26 3.17
CA TYR A 160 6.36 -1.30 4.17
C TYR A 160 5.64 -2.60 3.84
N SER A 161 4.36 -2.56 3.43
CA SER A 161 3.64 -3.79 3.05
C SER A 161 4.26 -4.47 1.82
N ILE A 162 4.66 -3.70 0.82
CA ILE A 162 5.31 -4.22 -0.40
C ILE A 162 6.70 -4.79 -0.08
N GLY A 163 7.49 -4.06 0.71
CA GLY A 163 8.86 -4.46 1.04
C GLY A 163 8.94 -5.65 2.00
N LEU A 164 8.16 -5.64 3.08
CA LEU A 164 8.15 -6.68 4.11
C LEU A 164 7.40 -7.93 3.64
N GLY A 165 6.26 -7.73 2.96
CA GLY A 165 5.40 -8.83 2.53
C GLY A 165 4.50 -9.38 3.64
N ASN A 166 3.84 -10.50 3.34
CA ASN A 166 2.89 -11.19 4.20
C ASN A 166 1.69 -10.28 4.58
N ILE A 167 0.93 -10.68 5.60
CA ILE A 167 0.04 -9.77 6.32
C ILE A 167 0.87 -9.14 7.42
N MET A 168 0.82 -7.83 7.55
CA MET A 168 1.54 -7.12 8.60
C MET A 168 0.65 -6.17 9.38
N TYR A 169 0.83 -6.10 10.69
CA TYR A 169 0.44 -4.99 11.52
C TYR A 169 1.63 -4.02 11.58
N LEU A 170 1.43 -2.75 11.27
CA LEU A 170 2.46 -1.73 11.24
C LEU A 170 2.01 -0.53 12.07
N GLU A 171 2.78 -0.16 13.07
CA GLU A 171 2.71 1.16 13.70
C GLU A 171 3.30 2.19 12.73
N THR A 172 2.54 3.21 12.39
CA THR A 172 2.93 4.14 11.32
C THR A 172 3.66 5.38 11.84
N ASP A 173 3.97 5.42 13.13
CA ASP A 173 4.82 6.42 13.77
C ASP A 173 6.28 6.37 13.27
N ALA A 174 7.14 7.24 13.80
CA ALA A 174 8.55 7.32 13.40
C ALA A 174 9.35 6.03 13.65
N LYS A 175 8.94 5.20 14.63
CA LYS A 175 9.62 3.95 14.98
C LYS A 175 9.29 2.82 13.99
N ALA A 176 8.10 2.86 13.40
CA ALA A 176 7.61 1.89 12.43
C ALA A 176 7.74 0.42 12.91
N HIS A 177 7.36 0.17 14.18
CA HIS A 177 7.31 -1.20 14.68
C HIS A 177 6.27 -2.00 13.92
N TYR A 178 6.60 -3.27 13.62
CA TYR A 178 5.69 -4.12 12.87
C TYR A 178 5.71 -5.57 13.38
N VAL A 179 4.61 -6.25 13.11
CA VAL A 179 4.45 -7.69 13.29
C VAL A 179 3.99 -8.29 11.97
N THR A 180 4.66 -9.33 11.49
CA THR A 180 4.23 -10.07 10.30
C THR A 180 3.54 -11.36 10.69
N PHE A 181 2.50 -11.72 9.95
CA PHE A 181 1.75 -12.95 10.12
C PHE A 181 2.02 -13.86 8.92
N ASP A 182 2.75 -14.96 9.16
CA ASP A 182 3.19 -15.89 8.10
C ASP A 182 2.11 -16.92 7.72
N LYS A 183 0.95 -16.88 8.39
CA LYS A 183 -0.17 -17.77 8.07
C LYS A 183 -0.88 -17.33 6.80
N PRO A 184 -1.29 -18.23 5.93
CA PRO A 184 -2.03 -17.88 4.73
C PRO A 184 -3.45 -17.39 5.08
N LEU A 185 -3.88 -16.29 4.51
CA LEU A 185 -5.27 -15.88 4.45
C LEU A 185 -5.78 -16.23 3.05
N LYS A 186 -6.59 -17.28 2.95
CA LYS A 186 -7.19 -17.74 1.70
C LYS A 186 -8.50 -17.03 1.41
N GLY A 187 -8.98 -17.11 0.18
CA GLY A 187 -10.25 -16.51 -0.21
C GLY A 187 -10.19 -14.99 -0.40
N LEU A 188 -9.02 -14.42 -0.69
CA LEU A 188 -8.89 -13.01 -1.02
C LEU A 188 -9.20 -12.77 -2.50
N ILE A 189 -10.10 -11.83 -2.77
CA ILE A 189 -10.45 -11.34 -4.10
C ILE A 189 -10.20 -9.83 -4.13
N VAL A 190 -9.64 -9.34 -5.22
CA VAL A 190 -9.59 -7.91 -5.55
C VAL A 190 -10.46 -7.67 -6.77
N ALA A 191 -11.31 -6.65 -6.73
CA ALA A 191 -12.09 -6.24 -7.89
C ALA A 191 -11.86 -4.75 -8.20
N GLU A 192 -11.66 -4.45 -9.48
CA GLU A 192 -11.41 -3.12 -10.00
C GLU A 192 -12.72 -2.49 -10.45
N SER A 193 -13.05 -1.32 -9.95
CA SER A 193 -14.29 -0.62 -10.31
C SER A 193 -14.31 -0.07 -11.73
N GLY A 194 -13.14 0.08 -12.36
CA GLY A 194 -12.98 0.80 -13.62
C GLY A 194 -12.98 2.32 -13.48
N ILE A 195 -13.23 2.85 -12.27
CA ILE A 195 -13.18 4.27 -11.96
C ILE A 195 -11.80 4.57 -11.37
N PRO A 196 -11.00 5.47 -11.96
CA PRO A 196 -9.72 5.85 -11.39
C PRO A 196 -9.86 6.41 -9.97
N LYS A 197 -8.97 6.02 -9.05
CA LYS A 197 -8.97 6.59 -7.70
C LYS A 197 -8.62 8.08 -7.73
N GLN A 198 -9.20 8.85 -6.84
CA GLN A 198 -8.86 10.26 -6.63
C GLN A 198 -7.90 10.39 -5.45
N THR A 199 -6.59 10.46 -5.72
CA THR A 199 -5.58 10.53 -4.66
C THR A 199 -5.22 11.95 -4.30
N THR A 200 -4.97 12.81 -5.32
CA THR A 200 -4.49 14.19 -5.13
C THR A 200 -5.65 15.10 -4.70
N GLY A 201 -5.49 15.79 -3.60
CA GLY A 201 -6.53 16.67 -3.03
C GLY A 201 -7.35 16.00 -1.96
N VAL A 202 -8.03 14.88 -2.25
CA VAL A 202 -8.88 14.16 -1.26
C VAL A 202 -8.08 13.70 -0.05
N LEU A 203 -6.97 13.01 -0.27
CA LEU A 203 -6.12 12.53 0.84
C LEU A 203 -5.57 13.68 1.68
N GLY A 204 -5.15 14.79 1.02
CA GLY A 204 -4.65 15.98 1.70
C GLY A 204 -5.74 16.64 2.58
N GLU A 205 -6.93 16.84 2.03
CA GLU A 205 -8.07 17.42 2.75
C GLU A 205 -8.48 16.59 3.97
N LEU A 206 -8.63 15.27 3.79
CA LEU A 206 -9.01 14.36 4.88
C LEU A 206 -7.95 14.34 6.00
N LYS A 207 -6.67 14.28 5.63
CA LYS A 207 -5.54 14.37 6.55
C LYS A 207 -5.58 15.69 7.35
N GLU A 208 -5.73 16.82 6.67
CA GLU A 208 -5.76 18.14 7.30
C GLU A 208 -6.90 18.25 8.32
N LYS A 209 -8.12 17.86 7.94
CA LYS A 209 -9.30 17.90 8.81
C LYS A 209 -9.16 16.94 10.00
N ALA A 210 -8.66 15.74 9.79
CA ALA A 210 -8.44 14.78 10.87
C ALA A 210 -7.37 15.27 11.86
N LEU A 211 -6.25 15.81 11.37
CA LEU A 211 -5.21 16.39 12.22
C LEU A 211 -5.72 17.62 12.98
N LEU A 212 -6.53 18.47 12.33
CA LEU A 212 -7.15 19.62 12.98
C LEU A 212 -8.09 19.19 14.10
N ALA A 213 -8.91 18.15 13.87
CA ALA A 213 -9.80 17.61 14.90
C ALA A 213 -9.01 17.12 16.14
N VAL A 214 -7.94 16.34 15.91
CA VAL A 214 -7.02 15.89 16.96
C VAL A 214 -6.39 17.07 17.71
N HIS A 215 -5.91 18.08 16.96
CA HIS A 215 -5.31 19.26 17.55
C HIS A 215 -6.28 20.05 18.44
N LYS A 216 -7.53 20.21 18.00
CA LYS A 216 -8.58 20.89 18.81
C LYS A 216 -8.86 20.19 20.14
N VAL A 217 -8.83 18.86 20.17
CA VAL A 217 -8.94 18.12 21.45
C VAL A 217 -7.71 18.36 22.30
N LYS A 218 -6.48 18.27 21.72
CA LYS A 218 -5.21 18.50 22.45
C LYS A 218 -5.08 19.92 23.01
N GLU A 219 -5.65 20.94 22.36
CA GLU A 219 -5.69 22.31 22.89
C GLU A 219 -6.45 22.40 24.25
N LYS A 220 -7.42 21.53 24.47
CA LYS A 220 -8.23 21.50 25.71
C LYS A 220 -7.77 20.42 26.68
N ILE A 221 -7.22 19.33 26.16
CA ILE A 221 -6.77 18.18 26.91
C ILE A 221 -5.34 17.84 26.46
N PRO A 222 -4.30 18.49 27.04
CA PRO A 222 -2.91 18.30 26.61
C PRO A 222 -2.41 16.84 26.67
N SER A 223 -3.02 16.01 27.53
CA SER A 223 -2.70 14.59 27.67
C SER A 223 -3.45 13.70 26.67
N PHE A 224 -4.22 14.26 25.76
CA PHE A 224 -4.96 13.49 24.77
C PHE A 224 -4.00 12.75 23.81
N GLU A 225 -4.14 11.44 23.75
CA GLU A 225 -3.42 10.58 22.80
C GLU A 225 -4.44 9.75 22.02
N LEU A 226 -4.59 10.06 20.71
CA LEU A 226 -5.60 9.46 19.86
C LEU A 226 -5.57 7.92 19.87
N LYS A 227 -4.39 7.32 19.91
CA LYS A 227 -4.20 5.87 19.95
C LYS A 227 -4.69 5.18 21.24
N GLU A 228 -4.86 5.96 22.31
CA GLU A 228 -5.31 5.44 23.62
C GLU A 228 -6.82 5.64 23.85
N VAL A 229 -7.49 6.32 22.90
CA VAL A 229 -8.92 6.63 23.04
C VAL A 229 -9.77 5.37 22.89
N ASN A 230 -10.55 5.05 23.91
CA ASN A 230 -11.60 4.05 23.79
C ASN A 230 -12.81 4.65 23.03
N LYS A 231 -13.42 3.87 22.14
CA LYS A 231 -14.61 4.34 21.39
C LYS A 231 -15.78 4.77 22.29
N ASP A 232 -15.90 4.19 23.50
CA ASP A 232 -16.95 4.55 24.44
C ASP A 232 -16.75 5.94 25.05
N GLU A 233 -15.51 6.48 25.01
CA GLU A 233 -15.16 7.83 25.44
C GLU A 233 -15.36 8.87 24.32
N LEU A 234 -15.53 8.42 23.06
CA LEU A 234 -15.66 9.30 21.91
C LEU A 234 -16.72 10.41 22.10
N PRO A 235 -17.94 10.14 22.64
CA PRO A 235 -18.95 11.20 22.84
C PRO A 235 -18.46 12.35 23.71
N TRP A 236 -17.59 12.07 24.69
CA TRP A 236 -17.00 13.11 25.52
C TRP A 236 -15.99 13.98 24.76
N TYR A 237 -15.12 13.36 23.95
CA TYR A 237 -14.15 14.10 23.15
C TYR A 237 -14.80 14.95 22.05
N LEU A 238 -15.93 14.54 21.51
CA LEU A 238 -16.69 15.29 20.48
C LEU A 238 -17.16 16.67 20.97
N ASN A 239 -17.24 16.92 22.28
CA ASN A 239 -17.56 18.25 22.83
C ASN A 239 -16.44 19.28 22.65
N TYR A 240 -15.24 18.85 22.28
CA TYR A 240 -14.07 19.73 22.10
C TYR A 240 -13.77 20.09 20.65
N VAL A 241 -14.57 19.59 19.71
CA VAL A 241 -14.42 19.88 18.28
C VAL A 241 -15.72 20.46 17.71
N SER A 242 -15.58 21.28 16.67
CA SER A 242 -16.72 21.83 15.93
C SER A 242 -17.48 20.72 15.17
N ASP A 243 -18.75 20.98 14.85
CA ASP A 243 -19.61 19.97 14.23
C ASP A 243 -19.06 19.42 12.91
N ASP A 244 -18.41 20.26 12.11
CA ASP A 244 -17.77 19.87 10.86
C ASP A 244 -16.51 18.96 11.04
N LEU A 245 -15.90 18.98 12.22
CA LEU A 245 -14.75 18.13 12.55
C LEU A 245 -15.13 16.85 13.30
N LYS A 246 -16.33 16.77 13.88
CA LYS A 246 -16.77 15.60 14.65
C LYS A 246 -16.70 14.31 13.84
N VAL A 247 -17.04 14.37 12.56
CA VAL A 247 -17.03 13.21 11.66
C VAL A 247 -15.62 12.65 11.48
N PHE A 248 -14.60 13.52 11.42
CA PHE A 248 -13.21 13.09 11.23
C PHE A 248 -12.60 12.50 12.50
N LEU A 249 -12.90 13.08 13.68
CA LEU A 249 -12.48 12.49 14.95
C LEU A 249 -13.16 11.14 15.18
N SER A 250 -14.47 11.05 14.87
CA SER A 250 -15.22 9.79 14.97
C SER A 250 -14.62 8.72 14.06
N ALA A 251 -14.37 9.05 12.80
CA ALA A 251 -13.74 8.12 11.86
C ALA A 251 -12.39 7.61 12.36
N ALA A 252 -11.54 8.50 12.87
CA ALA A 252 -10.21 8.14 13.38
C ALA A 252 -10.30 7.16 14.57
N VAL A 253 -11.14 7.44 15.57
CA VAL A 253 -11.32 6.59 16.76
C VAL A 253 -11.95 5.25 16.39
N LEU A 254 -13.02 5.25 15.59
CA LEU A 254 -13.73 4.02 15.21
C LEU A 254 -12.86 3.12 14.30
N ASN A 255 -12.15 3.68 13.33
CA ASN A 255 -11.20 2.92 12.50
C ASN A 255 -10.10 2.30 13.35
N HIS A 256 -9.60 3.05 14.34
CA HIS A 256 -8.57 2.53 15.24
C HIS A 256 -9.12 1.37 16.08
N ASP A 257 -10.31 1.48 16.67
CA ASP A 257 -10.97 0.39 17.42
C ASP A 257 -11.07 -0.89 16.56
N ILE A 258 -11.57 -0.76 15.32
CA ILE A 258 -11.67 -1.91 14.41
C ILE A 258 -10.31 -2.50 14.10
N THR A 259 -9.30 -1.67 13.84
CA THR A 259 -7.94 -2.14 13.55
C THR A 259 -7.36 -2.91 14.75
N GLN A 260 -7.59 -2.45 15.98
CA GLN A 260 -7.16 -3.15 17.20
C GLN A 260 -7.91 -4.47 17.41
N ARG A 261 -9.21 -4.51 17.11
CA ARG A 261 -10.01 -5.75 17.17
C ARG A 261 -9.52 -6.76 16.13
N ALA A 262 -9.21 -6.30 14.94
CA ALA A 262 -8.64 -7.13 13.88
C ALA A 262 -7.23 -7.63 14.26
N PHE A 263 -6.38 -6.79 14.84
CA PHE A 263 -5.07 -7.19 15.32
C PHE A 263 -5.15 -8.32 16.37
N LYS A 264 -6.07 -8.20 17.34
CA LYS A 264 -6.34 -9.27 18.31
C LYS A 264 -6.78 -10.58 17.63
N GLU A 265 -7.57 -10.49 16.53
CA GLU A 265 -7.97 -11.67 15.77
C GLU A 265 -6.76 -12.33 15.08
N PHE A 266 -5.88 -11.53 14.46
CA PHE A 266 -4.65 -12.03 13.81
C PHE A 266 -3.61 -12.60 14.79
N GLN A 267 -3.67 -12.24 16.06
CA GLN A 267 -2.79 -12.81 17.10
C GLN A 267 -3.22 -14.21 17.56
N LYS A 268 -4.44 -14.65 17.25
CA LYS A 268 -4.92 -15.98 17.64
C LYS A 268 -4.16 -17.08 16.90
N GLU A 269 -4.09 -18.25 17.51
CA GLU A 269 -3.51 -19.44 16.88
C GLU A 269 -4.29 -19.85 15.62
N THR A 270 -5.61 -19.76 15.65
CA THR A 270 -6.49 -19.99 14.48
C THR A 270 -7.37 -18.78 14.24
N TRP A 271 -7.33 -18.25 13.00
CA TRP A 271 -8.11 -17.08 12.62
C TRP A 271 -9.53 -17.45 12.22
N SER A 272 -10.49 -16.65 12.65
CA SER A 272 -11.85 -16.72 12.13
C SER A 272 -11.96 -15.84 10.88
N THR A 273 -11.96 -16.42 9.69
CA THR A 273 -12.15 -15.69 8.42
C THR A 273 -13.49 -14.95 8.43
N LYS A 274 -14.53 -15.54 9.05
CA LYS A 274 -15.83 -14.89 9.24
C LYS A 274 -15.73 -13.62 10.09
N SER A 275 -14.97 -13.67 11.20
CA SER A 275 -14.76 -12.49 12.06
C SER A 275 -13.94 -11.42 11.34
N ILE A 276 -12.89 -11.80 10.61
CA ILE A 276 -12.08 -10.87 9.81
C ILE A 276 -12.96 -10.21 8.76
N GLY A 277 -13.75 -10.99 8.00
CA GLY A 277 -14.65 -10.47 6.98
C GLY A 277 -15.67 -9.48 7.55
N ALA A 278 -16.31 -9.82 8.67
CA ALA A 278 -17.27 -8.92 9.34
C ALA A 278 -16.62 -7.59 9.75
N LEU A 279 -15.40 -7.63 10.30
CA LEU A 279 -14.63 -6.42 10.64
C LEU A 279 -14.25 -5.61 9.40
N MET A 280 -13.96 -6.26 8.26
CA MET A 280 -13.69 -5.56 6.99
C MET A 280 -14.90 -4.77 6.53
N THR A 281 -16.10 -5.35 6.61
CA THR A 281 -17.36 -4.66 6.25
C THR A 281 -17.66 -3.53 7.23
N GLU A 282 -17.49 -3.74 8.54
CA GLU A 282 -17.64 -2.69 9.55
C GLU A 282 -16.69 -1.50 9.27
N HIS A 283 -15.44 -1.79 8.88
CA HIS A 283 -14.47 -0.77 8.47
C HIS A 283 -14.94 -0.02 7.22
N HIS A 284 -15.46 -0.75 6.22
CA HIS A 284 -16.01 -0.14 4.99
C HIS A 284 -17.12 0.87 5.30
N GLU A 285 -18.03 0.54 6.22
CA GLU A 285 -19.11 1.43 6.61
C GLU A 285 -18.59 2.75 7.20
N ILE A 286 -17.48 2.73 7.94
CA ILE A 286 -16.88 3.96 8.44
C ILE A 286 -16.28 4.78 7.29
N LEU A 287 -15.55 4.14 6.38
CA LEU A 287 -14.96 4.82 5.21
C LEU A 287 -16.06 5.44 4.32
N LYS A 288 -17.19 4.76 4.18
CA LYS A 288 -18.37 5.20 3.41
C LYS A 288 -19.10 6.35 4.10
N ASN A 289 -19.53 6.14 5.34
CA ASN A 289 -20.49 7.01 5.99
C ASN A 289 -19.87 8.23 6.66
N TYR A 290 -18.61 8.13 7.12
CA TYR A 290 -17.90 9.24 7.79
C TYR A 290 -16.96 9.97 6.85
N LEU A 291 -16.22 9.26 6.00
CA LEU A 291 -15.19 9.86 5.14
C LEU A 291 -15.64 10.04 3.68
N HIS A 292 -16.83 9.55 3.32
CA HIS A 292 -17.42 9.66 1.97
C HIS A 292 -16.46 9.21 0.86
N LEU A 293 -15.82 8.04 1.08
CA LEU A 293 -14.79 7.50 0.20
C LEU A 293 -15.33 6.59 -0.89
N THR A 294 -16.63 6.32 -0.91
CA THR A 294 -17.25 5.49 -1.92
C THR A 294 -17.84 6.31 -3.06
N VAL A 295 -18.13 5.64 -4.14
CA VAL A 295 -18.93 6.11 -5.28
C VAL A 295 -19.93 5.01 -5.63
N PRO A 296 -21.05 5.30 -6.31
CA PRO A 296 -22.11 4.31 -6.57
C PRO A 296 -21.59 2.98 -7.11
N ARG A 297 -20.63 2.98 -8.03
CA ARG A 297 -20.02 1.76 -8.55
C ARG A 297 -19.33 0.93 -7.49
N ILE A 298 -18.66 1.55 -6.53
CA ILE A 298 -18.01 0.83 -5.41
C ILE A 298 -19.10 0.21 -4.51
N ASP A 299 -20.16 0.94 -4.24
CA ASP A 299 -21.27 0.43 -3.43
C ASP A 299 -21.96 -0.76 -4.12
N ASP A 300 -22.27 -0.65 -5.42
CA ASP A 300 -22.84 -1.75 -6.22
C ASP A 300 -21.97 -3.03 -6.16
N LEU A 301 -20.65 -2.87 -6.24
CA LEU A 301 -19.71 -4.02 -6.18
C LEU A 301 -19.64 -4.65 -4.79
N ILE A 302 -19.64 -3.83 -3.72
CA ILE A 302 -19.69 -4.32 -2.33
C ILE A 302 -20.98 -5.11 -2.11
N ASP A 303 -22.13 -4.54 -2.48
CA ASP A 303 -23.44 -5.17 -2.33
C ASP A 303 -23.56 -6.48 -3.13
N ALA A 304 -23.04 -6.49 -4.36
CA ALA A 304 -23.01 -7.70 -5.19
C ALA A 304 -22.16 -8.81 -4.58
N GLY A 305 -20.97 -8.47 -4.07
CA GLY A 305 -20.08 -9.42 -3.43
C GLY A 305 -20.66 -10.03 -2.15
N LEU A 306 -21.21 -9.17 -1.27
CA LEU A 306 -21.86 -9.61 -0.03
C LEU A 306 -23.10 -10.46 -0.30
N SER A 307 -23.97 -10.03 -1.24
CA SER A 307 -25.17 -10.79 -1.64
C SER A 307 -24.83 -12.14 -2.27
N ALA A 308 -23.69 -12.27 -2.94
CA ALA A 308 -23.22 -13.53 -3.50
C ALA A 308 -22.59 -14.47 -2.46
N GLY A 309 -22.35 -14.01 -1.22
CA GLY A 309 -21.89 -14.82 -0.08
C GLY A 309 -20.48 -14.47 0.40
N ALA A 310 -19.91 -13.32 0.04
CA ALA A 310 -18.65 -12.89 0.63
C ALA A 310 -18.78 -12.73 2.16
N LEU A 311 -17.75 -13.13 2.89
CA LEU A 311 -17.68 -13.00 4.36
C LEU A 311 -17.49 -11.55 4.79
N GLY A 312 -16.94 -10.72 3.91
CA GLY A 312 -16.77 -9.30 4.09
C GLY A 312 -16.14 -8.64 2.87
N ALA A 313 -16.36 -7.34 2.75
CA ALA A 313 -15.87 -6.55 1.61
C ALA A 313 -15.60 -5.10 2.05
N LYS A 314 -14.61 -4.47 1.41
CA LYS A 314 -14.30 -3.06 1.67
C LYS A 314 -13.57 -2.40 0.50
N ILE A 315 -13.68 -1.07 0.41
CA ILE A 315 -12.87 -0.25 -0.48
C ILE A 315 -11.40 -0.25 -0.04
N VAL A 316 -10.46 -0.06 -0.98
CA VAL A 316 -9.01 -0.08 -0.75
C VAL A 316 -8.35 1.23 -1.15
N GLY A 317 -7.48 1.75 -0.29
CA GLY A 317 -6.63 2.90 -0.56
C GLY A 317 -7.35 4.24 -0.43
N SER A 318 -6.99 5.23 -1.27
CA SER A 318 -7.49 6.62 -1.12
C SER A 318 -8.99 6.81 -1.37
N GLY A 319 -9.65 5.83 -1.98
CA GLY A 319 -11.10 5.87 -2.20
C GLY A 319 -11.55 6.69 -3.42
N ARG A 320 -12.86 6.91 -3.51
CA ARG A 320 -13.59 7.58 -4.62
C ARG A 320 -13.32 6.96 -5.97
N GLY A 321 -13.22 5.62 -6.02
CA GLY A 321 -12.88 4.77 -7.16
C GLY A 321 -11.82 3.74 -6.77
N GLY A 322 -11.10 3.20 -7.74
CA GLY A 322 -10.09 2.17 -7.53
C GLY A 322 -10.66 0.79 -7.37
N SER A 323 -10.25 0.07 -6.34
CA SER A 323 -10.60 -1.34 -6.11
C SER A 323 -11.30 -1.56 -4.79
N ILE A 324 -11.93 -2.72 -4.68
CA ILE A 324 -12.39 -3.31 -3.43
C ILE A 324 -11.63 -4.59 -3.15
N VAL A 325 -11.54 -4.98 -1.89
CA VAL A 325 -11.06 -6.28 -1.46
C VAL A 325 -12.19 -7.03 -0.75
N LEU A 326 -12.31 -8.32 -1.06
CA LEU A 326 -13.30 -9.20 -0.44
C LEU A 326 -12.57 -10.40 0.19
N LEU A 327 -13.17 -10.90 1.26
CA LEU A 327 -12.80 -12.16 1.87
C LEU A 327 -13.98 -13.13 1.70
N VAL A 328 -13.71 -14.33 1.17
CA VAL A 328 -14.70 -15.35 0.88
C VAL A 328 -14.27 -16.71 1.45
N ASN A 329 -15.18 -17.66 1.52
CA ASN A 329 -14.79 -19.04 1.82
C ASN A 329 -13.91 -19.59 0.69
N GLU A 330 -12.92 -20.41 1.05
CA GLU A 330 -12.07 -21.10 0.08
C GLU A 330 -12.93 -21.97 -0.85
N GLY A 331 -12.76 -21.80 -2.15
CA GLY A 331 -13.52 -22.53 -3.19
C GLY A 331 -14.75 -21.78 -3.71
N GLU A 332 -15.18 -20.68 -3.08
CA GLU A 332 -16.32 -19.88 -3.54
C GLU A 332 -15.89 -18.66 -4.40
N GLU A 333 -14.58 -18.48 -4.61
CA GLU A 333 -14.02 -17.28 -5.23
C GLU A 333 -14.59 -17.05 -6.65
N ASP A 334 -14.72 -18.07 -7.48
CA ASP A 334 -15.17 -17.93 -8.88
C ASP A 334 -16.61 -17.43 -8.94
N LYS A 335 -17.48 -17.95 -8.08
CA LYS A 335 -18.88 -17.49 -7.97
C LYS A 335 -18.96 -16.00 -7.62
N ILE A 336 -18.13 -15.55 -6.70
CA ILE A 336 -18.10 -14.14 -6.27
C ILE A 336 -17.54 -13.26 -7.39
N ILE A 337 -16.45 -13.69 -8.05
CA ILE A 337 -15.86 -13.00 -9.20
C ILE A 337 -16.90 -12.82 -10.31
N ASP A 338 -17.66 -13.87 -10.67
CA ASP A 338 -18.74 -13.78 -11.66
C ASP A 338 -19.81 -12.75 -11.28
N SER A 339 -20.18 -12.70 -9.97
CA SER A 339 -21.13 -11.71 -9.48
C SER A 339 -20.60 -10.28 -9.63
N LEU A 340 -19.34 -10.05 -9.27
CA LEU A 340 -18.68 -8.74 -9.37
C LEU A 340 -18.57 -8.27 -10.83
N LEU A 341 -18.21 -9.16 -11.76
CA LEU A 341 -18.14 -8.84 -13.18
C LEU A 341 -19.53 -8.50 -13.74
N LYS A 342 -20.58 -9.24 -13.35
CA LYS A 342 -21.97 -8.93 -13.74
C LYS A 342 -22.45 -7.60 -13.14
N ALA A 343 -21.99 -7.23 -11.95
CA ALA A 343 -22.28 -5.94 -11.34
C ALA A 343 -21.45 -4.78 -11.96
N GLY A 344 -20.58 -5.08 -12.93
CA GLY A 344 -19.83 -4.10 -13.71
C GLY A 344 -18.44 -3.78 -13.19
N ALA A 345 -17.80 -4.69 -12.44
CA ALA A 345 -16.37 -4.62 -12.22
C ALA A 345 -15.63 -4.65 -13.56
N LYS A 346 -14.59 -3.83 -13.68
CA LYS A 346 -13.71 -3.85 -14.86
C LYS A 346 -12.90 -5.16 -14.93
N ASP A 347 -12.45 -5.62 -13.76
CA ASP A 347 -11.75 -6.89 -13.56
C ASP A 347 -11.97 -7.36 -12.13
N ALA A 348 -11.95 -8.66 -11.91
CA ALA A 348 -12.00 -9.27 -10.58
C ALA A 348 -11.17 -10.55 -10.57
N TYR A 349 -10.32 -10.74 -9.56
CA TYR A 349 -9.36 -11.82 -9.54
C TYR A 349 -9.01 -12.28 -8.14
N LYS A 350 -8.66 -13.57 -8.05
CA LYS A 350 -8.09 -14.17 -6.83
C LYS A 350 -6.70 -13.62 -6.58
N VAL A 351 -6.37 -13.37 -5.33
CA VAL A 351 -5.01 -13.04 -4.89
C VAL A 351 -4.61 -13.90 -3.70
N GLN A 352 -3.32 -14.11 -3.57
CA GLN A 352 -2.71 -14.80 -2.43
C GLN A 352 -1.82 -13.82 -1.68
N VAL A 353 -1.56 -14.09 -0.41
CA VAL A 353 -0.57 -13.37 0.38
C VAL A 353 0.82 -13.60 -0.22
N ASP A 354 1.56 -12.51 -0.48
CA ASP A 354 2.90 -12.57 -1.09
C ASP A 354 3.99 -12.32 -0.04
N PRO A 355 5.14 -13.02 -0.11
CA PRO A 355 6.23 -12.87 0.86
C PRO A 355 7.00 -11.53 0.76
N GLY A 356 6.63 -10.62 -0.16
CA GLY A 356 7.23 -9.30 -0.31
C GLY A 356 8.29 -9.21 -1.40
N ALA A 357 8.87 -8.01 -1.50
CA ALA A 357 9.82 -7.70 -2.55
C ALA A 357 11.10 -8.54 -2.45
N ARG A 358 11.57 -9.04 -3.61
CA ARG A 358 12.70 -9.96 -3.67
C ARG A 358 13.49 -9.85 -4.98
N ILE A 359 14.78 -10.22 -4.92
CA ILE A 359 15.55 -10.54 -6.12
C ILE A 359 15.25 -12.00 -6.48
N VAL A 360 14.89 -12.21 -7.73
CA VAL A 360 14.64 -13.56 -8.26
C VAL A 360 15.94 -14.06 -8.87
N GLU A 361 16.51 -15.12 -8.29
CA GLU A 361 17.68 -15.77 -8.87
C GLU A 361 17.24 -16.49 -10.16
N PRO A 362 18.01 -16.39 -11.26
CA PRO A 362 17.73 -17.16 -12.45
C PRO A 362 17.72 -18.64 -12.07
N LYS A 363 16.60 -19.34 -12.31
CA LYS A 363 16.62 -20.80 -12.21
C LYS A 363 17.75 -21.28 -13.11
N SER A 364 18.75 -21.94 -12.52
CA SER A 364 19.75 -22.66 -13.30
C SER A 364 18.99 -23.62 -14.23
N ILE A 365 18.99 -23.33 -15.52
CA ILE A 365 18.54 -24.29 -16.52
C ILE A 365 19.55 -25.41 -16.39
N ARG A 366 19.21 -26.45 -15.64
CA ARG A 366 19.93 -27.72 -15.74
C ARG A 366 19.61 -28.24 -17.13
N SER A 367 20.65 -28.14 -17.99
CA SER A 367 20.72 -28.80 -19.29
C SER A 367 20.53 -30.30 -19.18
#